data_08b5ff466d6a6c4bc290fc7d685fed18
#
_entry.id   08b5ff466d6a6c4bc290fc7d685fed18
#
_cell.length_a   1.000
_cell.length_b   1.000
_cell.length_c   1.000
_cell.angle_alpha   90.00
_cell.angle_beta   90.00
_cell.angle_gamma   90.00
#
_symmetry.space_group_name_H-M   'P 1'
#
loop_
_entity.id
_entity.type
_entity.pdbx_description
1 polymer ?
#
loop_
_entity_poly.entity_id
_entity_poly.type
_entity_poly.pdbx_seq_one_letter_code
_entity_poly.pdbx_strand_id
1 'polypeptide(L)'
;MEEKIYCSHCGAIIEDDDYSTVNGQIVCSECIERYCCVCDRCGATVWDSDAYGDEYTNLCQHCYDNYYTRCQTCEALMHIDDAYHYGDGDYCSECYHDIINENSSIKEYSYKPEPIFYGDNSRYFGVELEIDVAGKDCEYADELLNIANEDKEHIYIKSDGSLNDGMEIVTHPMTLDYHKNYCWEDIMKKAVSLGYRSHQTSTCGLHIHVNKTSLGETNEEQEDVISRILYFVEHHWNELLKFSRRSEATMNRWAARYGYENTPKAIMDKAKKGSYGRYTAVNLCNYHTVEFRLFRGTLKFNTLIATLQLVNEICNVAVSLSDDQLQKLSWSEFVSDIDETELIQYLKGKKLYINEKITTEEEM
;
A
#
# COMPACT_ATOMS: atom_id res chain seq x y z
N MET A 1 -50.76 -17.15 -2.41
CA MET A 1 -50.90 -15.71 -2.20
C MET A 1 -49.50 -15.19 -2.34
N GLU A 2 -49.20 -14.46 -3.41
CA GLU A 2 -47.92 -13.80 -3.56
C GLU A 2 -47.83 -12.72 -2.48
N GLU A 3 -46.79 -12.76 -1.66
CA GLU A 3 -46.52 -11.71 -0.67
C GLU A 3 -46.20 -10.40 -1.44
N LYS A 4 -47.06 -9.42 -1.23
CA LYS A 4 -46.84 -8.10 -1.84
C LYS A 4 -45.67 -7.39 -1.13
N ILE A 5 -44.71 -6.97 -1.91
CA ILE A 5 -43.59 -6.18 -1.42
C ILE A 5 -43.98 -4.69 -1.43
N TYR A 6 -43.68 -3.95 -0.37
CA TYR A 6 -44.02 -2.55 -0.21
C TYR A 6 -42.74 -1.73 -0.06
N CYS A 7 -42.72 -0.57 -0.71
CA CYS A 7 -41.65 0.42 -0.50
C CYS A 7 -41.69 0.95 0.94
N SER A 8 -40.61 0.85 1.66
CA SER A 8 -40.53 1.33 3.06
C SER A 8 -40.63 2.85 3.20
N HIS A 9 -40.37 3.61 2.12
CA HIS A 9 -40.39 5.05 2.13
C HIS A 9 -41.78 5.61 1.75
N CYS A 10 -42.35 5.21 0.61
CA CYS A 10 -43.61 5.77 0.13
C CYS A 10 -44.84 4.86 0.34
N GLY A 11 -44.64 3.60 0.76
CA GLY A 11 -45.71 2.63 0.96
C GLY A 11 -46.33 2.06 -0.32
N ALA A 12 -45.78 2.39 -1.51
CA ALA A 12 -46.29 1.84 -2.77
C ALA A 12 -46.02 0.35 -2.87
N ILE A 13 -46.93 -0.39 -3.55
CA ILE A 13 -46.69 -1.79 -3.91
C ILE A 13 -45.61 -1.77 -5.02
N ILE A 14 -44.62 -2.62 -4.86
CA ILE A 14 -43.57 -2.83 -5.85
C ILE A 14 -44.01 -4.00 -6.71
N GLU A 15 -44.23 -3.74 -7.98
CA GLU A 15 -44.53 -4.73 -9.02
C GLU A 15 -43.22 -5.05 -9.74
N ASP A 16 -42.94 -6.33 -9.92
CA ASP A 16 -41.65 -6.84 -10.43
C ASP A 16 -40.46 -6.56 -9.49
N ASP A 17 -39.26 -7.00 -9.86
CA ASP A 17 -38.02 -6.84 -9.06
C ASP A 17 -37.41 -5.41 -9.15
N ASP A 18 -38.27 -4.37 -9.28
CA ASP A 18 -37.85 -2.98 -9.47
C ASP A 18 -37.66 -2.25 -8.12
N TYR A 19 -36.68 -2.73 -7.35
CA TYR A 19 -36.31 -2.15 -6.05
C TYR A 19 -34.83 -2.39 -5.72
N SER A 20 -34.34 -1.64 -4.76
CA SER A 20 -33.06 -1.91 -4.10
C SER A 20 -33.19 -1.85 -2.59
N THR A 21 -32.16 -2.29 -1.89
CA THR A 21 -32.14 -2.26 -0.44
C THR A 21 -31.25 -1.10 0.02
N VAL A 22 -31.85 -0.17 0.78
CA VAL A 22 -31.16 0.97 1.39
C VAL A 22 -31.24 0.82 2.91
N ASN A 23 -30.11 0.72 3.60
CA ASN A 23 -30.02 0.46 5.05
C ASN A 23 -30.86 -0.74 5.53
N GLY A 24 -30.93 -1.81 4.72
CA GLY A 24 -31.71 -3.03 5.03
C GLY A 24 -33.22 -2.89 4.76
N GLN A 25 -33.68 -1.77 4.21
CA GLN A 25 -35.07 -1.51 3.86
C GLN A 25 -35.28 -1.60 2.35
N ILE A 26 -36.40 -2.19 1.92
CA ILE A 26 -36.76 -2.28 0.51
C ILE A 26 -37.34 -0.94 0.05
N VAL A 27 -36.79 -0.36 -1.01
CA VAL A 27 -37.13 0.96 -1.55
C VAL A 27 -37.35 0.84 -3.06
N CYS A 28 -38.47 1.38 -3.58
CA CYS A 28 -38.78 1.36 -5.02
C CYS A 28 -37.84 2.29 -5.80
N SER A 29 -37.65 2.01 -7.09
CA SER A 29 -36.77 2.77 -7.99
C SER A 29 -37.08 4.25 -8.03
N GLU A 30 -38.37 4.63 -8.04
CA GLU A 30 -38.77 6.05 -8.01
C GLU A 30 -38.28 6.77 -6.74
N CYS A 31 -38.34 6.14 -5.57
CA CYS A 31 -37.82 6.70 -4.35
C CYS A 31 -36.28 6.72 -4.32
N ILE A 32 -35.64 5.74 -4.91
CA ILE A 32 -34.18 5.70 -5.04
C ILE A 32 -33.70 6.87 -5.91
N GLU A 33 -34.26 7.05 -7.09
CA GLU A 33 -33.89 8.15 -7.99
C GLU A 33 -34.11 9.55 -7.37
N ARG A 34 -35.05 9.66 -6.45
CA ARG A 34 -35.48 10.97 -5.90
C ARG A 34 -34.87 11.33 -4.55
N TYR A 35 -34.45 10.35 -3.77
CA TYR A 35 -34.05 10.55 -2.38
C TYR A 35 -32.77 9.81 -1.98
N CYS A 36 -32.11 9.14 -2.94
CA CYS A 36 -30.88 8.41 -2.67
C CYS A 36 -29.79 8.80 -3.64
N CYS A 37 -28.54 8.70 -3.18
CA CYS A 37 -27.34 8.77 -4.01
C CYS A 37 -26.54 7.48 -3.90
N VAL A 38 -25.55 7.33 -4.77
CA VAL A 38 -24.64 6.19 -4.78
C VAL A 38 -23.29 6.65 -4.20
N CYS A 39 -22.77 5.90 -3.25
CA CYS A 39 -21.45 6.17 -2.72
C CYS A 39 -20.38 5.97 -3.81
N ASP A 40 -19.65 7.03 -4.14
CA ASP A 40 -18.65 7.04 -5.21
C ASP A 40 -17.48 6.06 -4.96
N ARG A 41 -17.27 5.69 -3.69
CA ARG A 41 -16.19 4.76 -3.35
C ARG A 41 -16.58 3.28 -3.42
N CYS A 42 -17.71 2.90 -2.83
CA CYS A 42 -18.10 1.49 -2.70
C CYS A 42 -19.34 1.08 -3.49
N GLY A 43 -20.01 2.02 -4.15
CA GLY A 43 -21.21 1.76 -4.92
C GLY A 43 -22.48 1.50 -4.08
N ALA A 44 -22.43 1.67 -2.77
CA ALA A 44 -23.61 1.48 -1.91
C ALA A 44 -24.62 2.60 -2.14
N THR A 45 -25.91 2.25 -2.26
CA THR A 45 -27.00 3.23 -2.28
C THR A 45 -27.31 3.68 -0.85
N VAL A 46 -27.34 4.99 -0.63
CA VAL A 46 -27.63 5.63 0.66
C VAL A 46 -28.67 6.74 0.48
N TRP A 47 -29.39 7.07 1.55
CA TRP A 47 -30.27 8.23 1.51
C TRP A 47 -29.46 9.51 1.38
N ASP A 48 -29.95 10.49 0.60
CA ASP A 48 -29.31 11.82 0.48
C ASP A 48 -29.13 12.48 1.84
N SER A 49 -30.05 12.26 2.78
CA SER A 49 -29.97 12.75 4.15
C SER A 49 -28.86 12.11 4.98
N ASP A 50 -28.44 10.93 4.61
CA ASP A 50 -27.44 10.11 5.31
C ASP A 50 -26.11 10.06 4.54
N ALA A 51 -26.02 10.79 3.42
CA ALA A 51 -24.80 10.89 2.63
C ALA A 51 -23.82 11.87 3.30
N TYR A 52 -22.58 11.43 3.32
CA TYR A 52 -21.41 12.24 3.68
C TYR A 52 -20.70 12.65 2.39
N GLY A 53 -19.92 13.69 2.45
CA GLY A 53 -19.18 14.15 1.26
C GLY A 53 -19.28 15.63 1.04
N ASP A 54 -19.20 16.07 -0.22
CA ASP A 54 -19.32 17.46 -0.65
C ASP A 54 -20.18 17.55 -1.92
N GLU A 55 -20.17 18.69 -2.62
CA GLU A 55 -20.93 18.87 -3.84
C GLU A 55 -20.46 18.01 -5.03
N TYR A 56 -19.29 17.40 -4.94
CA TYR A 56 -18.67 16.61 -6.00
C TYR A 56 -18.56 15.11 -5.66
N THR A 57 -18.68 14.76 -4.37
CA THR A 57 -18.40 13.40 -3.90
C THR A 57 -19.47 12.94 -2.90
N ASN A 58 -20.17 11.87 -3.23
CA ASN A 58 -21.13 11.22 -2.33
C ASN A 58 -20.47 10.03 -1.64
N LEU A 59 -20.57 9.97 -0.32
CA LEU A 59 -19.99 8.90 0.48
C LEU A 59 -21.02 8.32 1.44
N CYS A 60 -21.01 6.99 1.63
CA CYS A 60 -21.68 6.39 2.78
C CYS A 60 -20.86 6.63 4.05
N GLN A 61 -21.50 6.57 5.21
CA GLN A 61 -20.84 6.77 6.51
C GLN A 61 -19.60 5.90 6.66
N HIS A 62 -19.68 4.60 6.32
CA HIS A 62 -18.55 3.69 6.42
C HIS A 62 -17.35 4.15 5.59
N CYS A 63 -17.57 4.58 4.35
CA CYS A 63 -16.49 5.07 3.49
C CYS A 63 -15.92 6.39 4.01
N TYR A 64 -16.77 7.29 4.47
CA TYR A 64 -16.32 8.54 5.07
C TYR A 64 -15.46 8.29 6.30
N ASP A 65 -15.94 7.53 7.27
CA ASP A 65 -15.24 7.28 8.56
C ASP A 65 -13.89 6.54 8.41
N ASN A 66 -13.73 5.74 7.34
CA ASN A 66 -12.53 4.91 7.18
C ASN A 66 -11.54 5.43 6.15
N TYR A 67 -11.96 6.34 5.25
CA TYR A 67 -11.13 6.71 4.10
C TYR A 67 -11.09 8.21 3.80
N TYR A 68 -11.92 9.02 4.47
CA TYR A 68 -11.99 10.45 4.22
C TYR A 68 -11.94 11.25 5.51
N THR A 69 -11.47 12.47 5.39
CA THR A 69 -11.46 13.47 6.47
C THR A 69 -11.68 14.87 5.89
N ARG A 70 -11.83 15.87 6.74
CA ARG A 70 -11.95 17.26 6.31
C ARG A 70 -10.80 18.10 6.84
N CYS A 71 -10.32 19.01 6.02
CA CYS A 71 -9.35 20.01 6.44
C CYS A 71 -9.94 20.89 7.55
N GLN A 72 -9.26 20.97 8.68
CA GLN A 72 -9.73 21.79 9.81
C GLN A 72 -9.74 23.30 9.54
N THR A 73 -8.99 23.77 8.53
CA THR A 73 -8.93 25.18 8.19
C THR A 73 -9.93 25.57 7.11
N CYS A 74 -10.02 24.81 6.00
CA CYS A 74 -10.86 25.16 4.84
C CYS A 74 -12.04 24.22 4.62
N GLU A 75 -12.23 23.21 5.47
CA GLU A 75 -13.30 22.20 5.43
C GLU A 75 -13.35 21.34 4.16
N ALA A 76 -12.35 21.44 3.27
CA ALA A 76 -12.25 20.62 2.07
C ALA A 76 -12.26 19.13 2.42
N LEU A 77 -13.10 18.36 1.73
CA LEU A 77 -13.12 16.91 1.83
C LEU A 77 -11.85 16.34 1.16
N MET A 78 -11.20 15.39 1.79
CA MET A 78 -9.99 14.77 1.26
C MET A 78 -9.92 13.31 1.68
N HIS A 79 -9.25 12.50 0.87
CA HIS A 79 -8.90 11.14 1.25
C HIS A 79 -7.87 11.19 2.38
N ILE A 80 -7.90 10.23 3.30
CA ILE A 80 -6.96 10.19 4.44
C ILE A 80 -5.50 10.11 3.99
N ASP A 81 -5.23 9.54 2.80
CA ASP A 81 -3.88 9.49 2.24
C ASP A 81 -3.38 10.86 1.76
N ASP A 82 -4.28 11.77 1.43
CA ASP A 82 -3.99 13.13 0.98
C ASP A 82 -4.05 14.15 2.14
N ALA A 83 -4.39 13.69 3.34
CA ALA A 83 -4.47 14.52 4.53
C ALA A 83 -3.11 14.67 5.22
N TYR A 84 -2.84 15.87 5.69
CA TYR A 84 -1.67 16.23 6.47
C TYR A 84 -2.07 16.45 7.93
N HIS A 85 -1.41 15.78 8.84
CA HIS A 85 -1.74 15.85 10.28
C HIS A 85 -0.83 16.83 11.00
N TYR A 86 -1.41 17.71 11.83
CA TYR A 86 -0.66 18.59 12.72
C TYR A 86 -1.41 18.77 14.04
N GLY A 87 -0.78 18.45 15.16
CA GLY A 87 -1.47 18.40 16.43
C GLY A 87 -2.59 17.34 16.42
N ASP A 88 -3.80 17.75 16.73
CA ASP A 88 -4.99 16.89 16.73
C ASP A 88 -5.84 17.04 15.44
N GLY A 89 -5.29 17.65 14.37
CA GLY A 89 -6.07 18.01 13.19
C GLY A 89 -5.53 17.48 11.86
N ASP A 90 -6.48 17.33 10.90
CA ASP A 90 -6.22 17.01 9.51
C ASP A 90 -6.28 18.27 8.66
N TYR A 91 -5.35 18.44 7.73
CA TYR A 91 -5.26 19.61 6.88
C TYR A 91 -4.99 19.21 5.42
N CYS A 92 -5.54 19.98 4.47
CA CYS A 92 -5.11 19.86 3.08
C CYS A 92 -3.68 20.39 2.89
N SER A 93 -3.04 20.05 1.78
CA SER A 93 -1.65 20.45 1.49
C SER A 93 -1.42 21.95 1.66
N GLU A 94 -2.29 22.80 1.10
CA GLU A 94 -2.15 24.26 1.19
C GLU A 94 -2.21 24.76 2.64
N CYS A 95 -3.25 24.38 3.38
CA CYS A 95 -3.40 24.82 4.77
C CYS A 95 -2.30 24.28 5.68
N TYR A 96 -1.81 23.06 5.40
CA TYR A 96 -0.68 22.49 6.13
C TYR A 96 0.60 23.26 5.91
N HIS A 97 0.94 23.61 4.66
CA HIS A 97 2.12 24.43 4.34
C HIS A 97 2.08 25.81 4.98
N ASP A 98 0.89 26.38 5.13
CA ASP A 98 0.71 27.66 5.83
C ASP A 98 0.97 27.54 7.35
N ILE A 99 0.64 26.38 7.94
CA ILE A 99 0.80 26.14 9.37
C ILE A 99 2.24 25.73 9.73
N ILE A 100 2.92 24.97 8.85
CA ILE A 100 4.25 24.42 9.15
C ILE A 100 5.34 25.14 8.35
N ASN A 101 5.63 26.37 8.72
CA ASN A 101 6.81 27.10 8.28
C ASN A 101 8.07 26.77 9.11
N GLU A 102 8.16 25.58 9.69
CA GLU A 102 9.34 25.15 10.44
C GLU A 102 10.23 24.22 9.62
N ASN A 103 11.51 24.64 9.49
CA ASN A 103 12.63 23.94 8.88
C ASN A 103 13.11 22.76 9.75
N SER A 104 12.21 21.84 10.14
CA SER A 104 12.61 20.64 10.87
C SER A 104 13.07 19.55 9.91
N SER A 105 14.25 19.01 10.12
CA SER A 105 14.81 17.90 9.35
C SER A 105 14.02 16.61 9.53
N ILE A 106 13.37 16.43 10.68
CA ILE A 106 12.46 15.33 10.97
C ILE A 106 11.04 15.89 10.94
N LYS A 107 10.29 15.52 9.91
CA LYS A 107 8.90 15.93 9.71
C LYS A 107 7.97 15.17 10.65
N GLU A 108 6.78 15.73 10.88
CA GLU A 108 5.70 15.02 11.59
C GLU A 108 5.27 13.75 10.85
N TYR A 109 4.68 12.81 11.57
CA TYR A 109 4.24 11.50 11.06
C TYR A 109 3.43 11.60 9.77
N SER A 110 2.58 12.57 9.63
CA SER A 110 1.64 12.77 8.53
C SER A 110 2.16 13.63 7.38
N TYR A 111 3.40 14.12 7.47
CA TYR A 111 4.00 14.89 6.38
C TYR A 111 3.99 14.09 5.08
N LYS A 112 3.41 14.66 4.04
CA LYS A 112 3.31 14.11 2.68
C LYS A 112 3.56 15.25 1.69
N PRO A 113 4.80 15.44 1.22
CA PRO A 113 5.10 16.45 0.22
C PRO A 113 4.50 16.08 -1.14
N GLU A 114 4.35 17.06 -2.01
CA GLU A 114 4.05 16.79 -3.41
C GLU A 114 5.10 15.83 -4.01
N PRO A 115 4.69 14.74 -4.68
CA PRO A 115 5.61 13.73 -5.14
C PRO A 115 6.48 14.23 -6.31
N ILE A 116 7.79 14.04 -6.19
CA ILE A 116 8.76 14.26 -7.26
C ILE A 116 9.12 12.90 -7.84
N PHE A 117 8.89 12.70 -9.14
CA PHE A 117 9.14 11.42 -9.80
C PHE A 117 10.55 11.35 -10.37
N TYR A 118 11.30 10.28 -10.05
CA TYR A 118 12.67 10.06 -10.49
C TYR A 118 12.81 8.82 -11.36
N GLY A 119 13.48 9.00 -12.49
CA GLY A 119 13.62 7.97 -13.53
C GLY A 119 12.51 8.06 -14.59
N ASP A 120 12.66 7.27 -15.64
CA ASP A 120 11.81 7.33 -16.83
C ASP A 120 11.18 5.95 -17.08
N ASN A 121 10.06 5.70 -16.44
CA ASN A 121 9.28 4.47 -16.57
C ASN A 121 7.83 4.73 -16.16
N SER A 122 6.93 3.76 -16.38
CA SER A 122 5.54 3.79 -15.91
C SER A 122 5.38 3.31 -14.47
N ARG A 123 6.32 2.46 -13.97
CA ARG A 123 6.26 1.93 -12.61
C ARG A 123 7.27 2.61 -11.71
N TYR A 124 6.74 3.18 -10.63
CA TYR A 124 7.51 3.85 -9.59
C TYR A 124 7.32 3.15 -8.26
N PHE A 125 8.40 3.17 -7.47
CA PHE A 125 8.43 2.62 -6.11
C PHE A 125 8.70 3.73 -5.12
N GLY A 126 7.88 3.83 -4.07
CA GLY A 126 8.17 4.57 -2.85
C GLY A 126 8.73 3.61 -1.81
N VAL A 127 9.74 4.05 -1.07
CA VAL A 127 10.34 3.27 0.02
C VAL A 127 10.12 4.00 1.32
N GLU A 128 9.57 3.32 2.32
CA GLU A 128 9.58 3.72 3.72
C GLU A 128 10.52 2.77 4.47
N LEU A 129 11.64 3.29 4.94
CA LEU A 129 12.67 2.54 5.66
C LEU A 129 12.77 3.01 7.10
N GLU A 130 12.32 2.19 8.02
CA GLU A 130 12.38 2.46 9.44
C GLU A 130 13.76 2.13 10.02
N ILE A 131 14.32 3.08 10.79
CA ILE A 131 15.59 2.95 11.53
C ILE A 131 15.36 3.36 12.98
N ASP A 132 15.98 2.63 13.94
CA ASP A 132 15.70 2.77 15.37
C ASP A 132 17.00 2.71 16.19
N VAL A 133 16.91 2.96 17.51
CA VAL A 133 17.97 2.79 18.51
C VAL A 133 18.90 4.02 18.70
N ALA A 134 18.97 4.95 17.76
CA ALA A 134 19.90 6.09 17.85
C ALA A 134 19.21 7.46 18.03
N GLY A 135 17.90 7.46 18.30
CA GLY A 135 17.15 8.69 18.63
C GLY A 135 16.45 9.34 17.44
N LYS A 136 15.56 10.26 17.78
CA LYS A 136 14.99 11.24 16.84
C LYS A 136 15.88 12.50 16.88
N ASP A 137 17.03 12.42 16.25
CA ASP A 137 18.06 13.45 16.29
C ASP A 137 18.09 14.21 14.96
N CYS A 138 17.81 15.52 15.01
CA CYS A 138 17.77 16.36 13.82
C CYS A 138 19.16 16.52 13.18
N GLU A 139 20.26 16.52 13.94
CA GLU A 139 21.61 16.59 13.38
C GLU A 139 21.92 15.30 12.59
N TYR A 140 21.52 14.14 13.12
CA TYR A 140 21.67 12.87 12.40
C TYR A 140 20.78 12.81 11.16
N ALA A 141 19.55 13.35 11.25
CA ALA A 141 18.68 13.47 10.08
C ALA A 141 19.31 14.35 9.00
N ASP A 142 19.87 15.51 9.38
CA ASP A 142 20.57 16.41 8.46
C ASP A 142 21.75 15.73 7.77
N GLU A 143 22.53 14.94 8.51
CA GLU A 143 23.65 14.20 7.93
C GLU A 143 23.19 13.17 6.88
N LEU A 144 22.04 12.52 7.09
CA LEU A 144 21.45 11.59 6.12
C LEU A 144 20.87 12.33 4.91
N LEU A 145 20.13 13.42 5.16
CA LEU A 145 19.55 14.26 4.11
C LEU A 145 20.61 14.90 3.22
N ASN A 146 21.73 15.35 3.77
CA ASN A 146 22.84 15.94 3.02
C ASN A 146 23.47 14.94 2.03
N ILE A 147 23.53 13.65 2.38
CA ILE A 147 23.99 12.60 1.46
C ILE A 147 22.94 12.31 0.40
N ALA A 148 21.69 12.20 0.84
CA ALA A 148 20.60 11.75 0.00
C ALA A 148 20.09 12.80 -0.99
N ASN A 149 20.15 14.09 -0.62
CA ASN A 149 19.54 15.21 -1.32
C ASN A 149 20.60 16.21 -1.84
N GLU A 150 21.79 15.73 -2.21
CA GLU A 150 22.92 16.57 -2.63
C GLU A 150 22.54 17.60 -3.72
N ASP A 151 21.72 17.19 -4.69
CA ASP A 151 21.31 18.03 -5.82
C ASP A 151 19.79 18.25 -5.90
N LYS A 152 19.00 17.34 -5.34
CA LYS A 152 17.52 17.35 -5.36
C LYS A 152 16.95 16.67 -4.13
N GLU A 153 15.71 16.97 -3.80
CA GLU A 153 14.97 16.30 -2.73
C GLU A 153 14.54 14.92 -3.15
N HIS A 154 15.34 13.91 -2.84
CA HIS A 154 15.04 12.51 -3.13
C HIS A 154 14.31 11.79 -1.99
N ILE A 155 14.62 12.20 -0.76
CA ILE A 155 14.04 11.65 0.46
C ILE A 155 13.64 12.76 1.43
N TYR A 156 12.77 12.39 2.33
CA TYR A 156 12.51 13.16 3.56
C TYR A 156 12.48 12.19 4.76
N ILE A 157 12.63 12.73 5.95
CA ILE A 157 12.65 11.96 7.19
C ILE A 157 11.45 12.34 8.04
N LYS A 158 10.76 11.33 8.57
CA LYS A 158 9.58 11.51 9.42
C LYS A 158 9.76 10.87 10.78
N SER A 159 8.98 11.33 11.74
CA SER A 159 8.77 10.63 12.99
C SER A 159 7.76 9.50 12.78
N ASP A 160 7.99 8.32 13.38
CA ASP A 160 7.02 7.23 13.45
C ASP A 160 6.83 6.80 14.91
N GLY A 161 5.57 6.80 15.37
CA GLY A 161 5.21 6.42 16.74
C GLY A 161 5.34 4.93 17.05
N SER A 162 5.55 4.07 16.04
CA SER A 162 5.78 2.63 16.22
C SER A 162 7.23 2.31 16.61
N LEU A 163 8.15 3.25 16.36
CA LEU A 163 9.55 3.14 16.72
C LEU A 163 9.77 3.49 18.20
N ASN A 164 10.76 2.84 18.83
CA ASN A 164 11.09 3.13 20.23
C ASN A 164 11.89 4.43 20.35
N ASP A 165 12.93 4.59 19.49
CA ASP A 165 13.84 5.71 19.53
C ASP A 165 14.49 5.86 18.15
N GLY A 166 13.70 6.22 17.16
CA GLY A 166 14.11 6.21 15.74
C GLY A 166 13.29 7.12 14.86
N MET A 167 13.50 6.99 13.56
CA MET A 167 12.86 7.76 12.52
C MET A 167 12.66 6.94 11.25
N GLU A 168 11.85 7.43 10.34
CA GLU A 168 11.53 6.80 9.07
C GLU A 168 12.11 7.60 7.90
N ILE A 169 12.87 6.93 7.05
CA ILE A 169 13.39 7.48 5.79
C ILE A 169 12.38 7.15 4.69
N VAL A 170 11.83 8.18 4.06
CA VAL A 170 10.82 8.04 3.01
C VAL A 170 11.35 8.62 1.71
N THR A 171 11.21 7.89 0.60
CA THR A 171 11.61 8.39 -0.72
C THR A 171 10.44 9.03 -1.45
N HIS A 172 10.76 10.00 -2.28
CA HIS A 172 9.93 10.31 -3.44
C HIS A 172 9.84 9.09 -4.38
N PRO A 173 8.80 9.00 -5.26
CA PRO A 173 8.66 7.88 -6.18
C PRO A 173 9.84 7.76 -7.15
N MET A 174 10.49 6.60 -7.19
CA MET A 174 11.64 6.32 -8.05
C MET A 174 11.40 5.04 -8.85
N THR A 175 11.91 4.97 -10.09
CA THR A 175 11.93 3.72 -10.85
C THR A 175 12.90 2.72 -10.22
N LEU A 176 12.75 1.42 -10.53
CA LEU A 176 13.66 0.38 -10.04
C LEU A 176 15.12 0.69 -10.40
N ASP A 177 15.37 1.09 -11.65
CA ASP A 177 16.70 1.44 -12.11
C ASP A 177 17.26 2.68 -11.39
N TYR A 178 16.42 3.65 -11.07
CA TYR A 178 16.83 4.79 -10.29
C TYR A 178 17.25 4.38 -8.86
N HIS A 179 16.45 3.53 -8.18
CA HIS A 179 16.82 2.98 -6.87
C HIS A 179 18.12 2.20 -6.89
N LYS A 180 18.40 1.43 -7.96
CA LYS A 180 19.66 0.67 -8.11
C LYS A 180 20.90 1.57 -8.20
N ASN A 181 20.75 2.76 -8.75
CA ASN A 181 21.84 3.72 -8.96
C ASN A 181 21.89 4.86 -7.92
N TYR A 182 20.87 4.93 -7.05
CA TYR A 182 20.78 5.94 -6.01
C TYR A 182 21.73 5.65 -4.83
N CYS A 183 22.16 6.68 -4.12
CA CYS A 183 23.16 6.61 -3.05
C CYS A 183 22.75 5.86 -1.77
N TRP A 184 21.85 4.87 -1.87
CA TRP A 184 21.39 4.06 -0.75
C TRP A 184 22.49 3.46 0.11
N GLU A 185 23.57 2.98 -0.53
CA GLU A 185 24.67 2.36 0.20
C GLU A 185 25.35 3.33 1.16
N ASP A 186 25.52 4.59 0.74
CA ASP A 186 26.16 5.63 1.55
C ASP A 186 25.22 6.11 2.67
N ILE A 187 23.92 6.28 2.38
CA ILE A 187 22.89 6.57 3.39
C ILE A 187 22.87 5.47 4.46
N MET A 188 22.86 4.21 4.06
CA MET A 188 22.82 3.07 4.99
C MET A 188 24.10 2.95 5.81
N LYS A 189 25.28 3.14 5.20
CA LYS A 189 26.56 3.17 5.93
C LYS A 189 26.58 4.31 6.96
N LYS A 190 26.09 5.47 6.56
CA LYS A 190 26.01 6.63 7.46
C LYS A 190 25.07 6.33 8.62
N ALA A 191 23.85 5.84 8.37
CA ALA A 191 22.90 5.46 9.43
C ALA A 191 23.51 4.45 10.41
N VAL A 192 24.23 3.43 9.91
CA VAL A 192 24.94 2.47 10.77
C VAL A 192 26.04 3.13 11.59
N SER A 193 26.80 4.07 11.04
CA SER A 193 27.87 4.80 11.74
C SER A 193 27.33 5.71 12.84
N LEU A 194 26.12 6.25 12.68
CA LEU A 194 25.40 7.03 13.66
C LEU A 194 24.76 6.19 14.77
N GLY A 195 24.83 4.85 14.67
CA GLY A 195 24.30 3.93 15.67
C GLY A 195 22.95 3.32 15.36
N TYR A 196 22.28 3.76 14.29
CA TYR A 196 20.97 3.21 13.89
C TYR A 196 21.04 1.71 13.55
N ARG A 197 19.94 1.05 13.83
CA ARG A 197 19.66 -0.34 13.48
C ARG A 197 18.30 -0.40 12.77
N SER A 198 18.09 -1.45 12.00
CA SER A 198 16.81 -1.72 11.36
C SER A 198 16.45 -3.20 11.54
N HIS A 199 17.12 -4.13 10.85
CA HIS A 199 16.80 -5.57 10.93
C HIS A 199 17.04 -6.22 12.31
N GLN A 200 17.75 -5.57 13.21
CA GLN A 200 18.05 -6.06 14.57
C GLN A 200 17.07 -5.57 15.61
N THR A 201 16.10 -4.74 15.21
CA THR A 201 15.04 -4.24 16.08
C THR A 201 13.79 -5.13 15.98
N SER A 202 12.88 -4.99 16.92
CA SER A 202 11.54 -5.61 16.86
C SER A 202 10.49 -4.72 16.21
N THR A 203 10.85 -3.47 15.94
CA THR A 203 9.97 -2.39 15.47
C THR A 203 10.05 -2.19 13.98
N CYS A 204 11.27 -2.13 13.41
CA CYS A 204 11.51 -1.64 12.06
C CYS A 204 10.98 -2.53 10.95
N GLY A 205 10.25 -1.91 10.04
CA GLY A 205 9.81 -2.44 8.75
C GLY A 205 10.55 -1.82 7.57
N LEU A 206 10.29 -2.39 6.41
CA LEU A 206 10.56 -1.85 5.10
C LEU A 206 9.27 -1.96 4.31
N HIS A 207 8.69 -0.82 3.94
CA HIS A 207 7.46 -0.78 3.16
C HIS A 207 7.77 -0.31 1.75
N ILE A 208 7.15 -0.96 0.77
CA ILE A 208 7.34 -0.65 -0.64
C ILE A 208 5.99 -0.28 -1.23
N HIS A 209 5.86 0.94 -1.71
CA HIS A 209 4.71 1.45 -2.44
C HIS A 209 4.90 1.29 -3.94
N VAL A 210 3.85 0.89 -4.64
CA VAL A 210 3.83 0.80 -6.11
C VAL A 210 2.64 1.62 -6.61
N ASN A 211 2.84 2.51 -7.57
CA ASN A 211 1.76 3.30 -8.15
C ASN A 211 0.74 2.43 -8.86
N LYS A 212 -0.54 2.60 -8.55
CA LYS A 212 -1.64 1.82 -9.15
C LYS A 212 -1.74 2.00 -10.65
N THR A 213 -1.39 3.17 -11.17
CA THR A 213 -1.39 3.46 -12.61
C THR A 213 -0.42 2.61 -13.44
N SER A 214 0.56 1.96 -12.79
CA SER A 214 1.43 0.98 -13.46
C SER A 214 0.83 -0.43 -13.54
N LEU A 215 -0.31 -0.63 -12.92
CA LEU A 215 -1.00 -1.93 -12.85
C LEU A 215 -2.16 -2.02 -13.86
N GLY A 216 -2.61 -0.90 -14.43
CA GLY A 216 -3.67 -0.84 -15.42
C GLY A 216 -4.06 0.60 -15.74
N GLU A 217 -4.70 0.82 -16.89
CA GLU A 217 -5.13 2.15 -17.34
C GLU A 217 -6.44 2.58 -16.67
N THR A 218 -7.28 1.62 -16.33
CA THR A 218 -8.57 1.83 -15.68
C THR A 218 -8.58 1.30 -14.24
N ASN A 219 -9.48 1.82 -13.42
CA ASN A 219 -9.66 1.30 -12.05
C ASN A 219 -10.01 -0.19 -12.01
N GLU A 220 -10.77 -0.68 -13.00
CA GLU A 220 -11.14 -2.09 -13.11
C GLU A 220 -9.91 -2.97 -13.39
N GLU A 221 -9.09 -2.58 -14.36
CA GLU A 221 -7.83 -3.28 -14.66
C GLU A 221 -6.87 -3.27 -13.47
N GLN A 222 -6.73 -2.11 -12.81
CA GLN A 222 -5.91 -1.99 -11.58
C GLN A 222 -6.42 -2.94 -10.49
N GLU A 223 -7.72 -3.00 -10.28
CA GLU A 223 -8.32 -3.90 -9.29
C GLU A 223 -8.08 -5.38 -9.64
N ASP A 224 -8.23 -5.76 -10.89
CA ASP A 224 -7.96 -7.13 -11.34
C ASP A 224 -6.49 -7.52 -11.10
N VAL A 225 -5.56 -6.64 -11.44
CA VAL A 225 -4.13 -6.87 -11.18
C VAL A 225 -3.82 -6.90 -9.68
N ILE A 226 -4.40 -6.00 -8.90
CA ILE A 226 -4.25 -6.00 -7.44
C ILE A 226 -4.80 -7.32 -6.85
N SER A 227 -5.91 -7.81 -7.36
CA SER A 227 -6.47 -9.11 -6.93
C SER A 227 -5.49 -10.27 -7.15
N ARG A 228 -4.76 -10.26 -8.28
CA ARG A 228 -3.71 -11.23 -8.59
C ARG A 228 -2.48 -11.04 -7.70
N ILE A 229 -2.10 -9.81 -7.35
CA ILE A 229 -1.05 -9.55 -6.37
C ILE A 229 -1.42 -10.16 -5.01
N LEU A 230 -2.64 -9.92 -4.53
CA LEU A 230 -3.13 -10.52 -3.27
C LEU A 230 -3.10 -12.05 -3.34
N TYR A 231 -3.58 -12.62 -4.46
CA TYR A 231 -3.55 -14.06 -4.66
C TYR A 231 -2.14 -14.63 -4.62
N PHE A 232 -1.19 -14.01 -5.35
CA PHE A 232 0.21 -14.42 -5.35
C PHE A 232 0.79 -14.42 -3.94
N VAL A 233 0.56 -13.35 -3.18
CA VAL A 233 1.07 -13.22 -1.80
C VAL A 233 0.48 -14.28 -0.88
N GLU A 234 -0.81 -14.56 -0.98
CA GLU A 234 -1.46 -15.58 -0.15
C GLU A 234 -1.08 -17.00 -0.57
N HIS A 235 -0.93 -17.25 -1.88
CA HIS A 235 -0.56 -18.56 -2.42
C HIS A 235 0.89 -18.95 -2.05
N HIS A 236 1.81 -17.98 -2.11
CA HIS A 236 3.24 -18.18 -1.81
C HIS A 236 3.65 -17.64 -0.43
N TRP A 237 2.70 -17.69 0.54
CA TRP A 237 2.92 -17.08 1.85
C TRP A 237 4.15 -17.63 2.59
N ASN A 238 4.39 -18.92 2.54
CA ASN A 238 5.52 -19.56 3.26
C ASN A 238 6.88 -19.07 2.74
N GLU A 239 6.99 -18.94 1.43
CA GLU A 239 8.18 -18.43 0.76
C GLU A 239 8.38 -16.95 1.07
N LEU A 240 7.32 -16.16 1.00
CA LEU A 240 7.35 -14.73 1.30
C LEU A 240 7.61 -14.45 2.79
N LEU A 241 7.06 -15.24 3.69
CA LEU A 241 7.37 -15.16 5.12
C LEU A 241 8.87 -15.40 5.36
N LYS A 242 9.44 -16.42 4.72
CA LYS A 242 10.87 -16.71 4.82
C LYS A 242 11.72 -15.60 4.17
N PHE A 243 11.29 -15.07 3.02
CA PHE A 243 11.94 -13.94 2.37
C PHE A 243 11.93 -12.70 3.27
N SER A 244 10.81 -12.40 3.89
CA SER A 244 10.57 -11.20 4.71
C SER A 244 11.47 -11.11 5.95
N ARG A 245 11.95 -12.24 6.45
CA ARG A 245 12.73 -12.36 7.71
C ARG A 245 11.93 -12.00 8.97
N ARG A 246 10.61 -11.90 8.88
CA ARG A 246 9.72 -11.72 10.04
C ARG A 246 9.24 -13.06 10.58
N SER A 247 8.84 -13.09 11.83
CA SER A 247 8.11 -14.22 12.42
C SER A 247 6.62 -14.09 12.12
N GLU A 248 5.88 -15.20 12.15
CA GLU A 248 4.42 -15.17 12.00
C GLU A 248 3.74 -14.25 13.02
N ALA A 249 4.21 -14.24 14.27
CA ALA A 249 3.66 -13.36 15.30
C ALA A 249 3.83 -11.87 14.95
N THR A 250 4.98 -11.50 14.38
CA THR A 250 5.23 -10.12 13.92
C THR A 250 4.38 -9.79 12.69
N MET A 251 4.23 -10.76 11.77
CA MET A 251 3.35 -10.59 10.59
C MET A 251 1.90 -10.36 11.03
N ASN A 252 1.37 -11.21 11.91
CA ASN A 252 -0.02 -11.09 12.39
C ASN A 252 -0.31 -9.74 13.08
N ARG A 253 0.71 -9.11 13.64
CA ARG A 253 0.57 -7.81 14.30
C ARG A 253 0.63 -6.62 13.32
N TRP A 254 1.54 -6.65 12.35
CA TRP A 254 1.91 -5.47 11.56
C TRP A 254 1.67 -5.61 10.05
N ALA A 255 1.48 -6.84 9.57
CA ALA A 255 1.33 -7.18 8.17
C ALA A 255 0.47 -8.46 8.02
N ALA A 256 -0.74 -8.43 8.58
CA ALA A 256 -1.63 -9.59 8.62
C ALA A 256 -2.06 -10.06 7.23
N ARG A 257 -2.34 -11.35 7.12
CA ARG A 257 -2.90 -11.95 5.90
C ARG A 257 -4.37 -11.62 5.75
N TYR A 258 -4.83 -11.53 4.49
CA TYR A 258 -6.27 -11.64 4.18
C TYR A 258 -6.76 -13.09 4.32
N GLY A 259 -5.86 -14.05 4.15
CA GLY A 259 -6.14 -15.48 4.13
C GLY A 259 -6.45 -16.00 2.73
N TYR A 260 -5.91 -17.18 2.42
CA TYR A 260 -5.99 -17.79 1.10
C TYR A 260 -7.46 -18.04 0.67
N GLU A 261 -7.72 -17.80 -0.60
CA GLU A 261 -8.94 -18.14 -1.33
C GLU A 261 -8.56 -18.77 -2.68
N ASN A 262 -9.51 -19.48 -3.31
CA ASN A 262 -9.23 -20.25 -4.52
C ASN A 262 -9.05 -19.40 -5.79
N THR A 263 -9.44 -18.14 -5.76
CA THR A 263 -9.35 -17.23 -6.92
C THR A 263 -8.91 -15.84 -6.50
N PRO A 264 -8.24 -15.07 -7.39
CA PRO A 264 -7.88 -13.67 -7.15
C PRO A 264 -9.10 -12.82 -6.73
N LYS A 265 -10.20 -12.95 -7.45
CA LYS A 265 -11.44 -12.22 -7.13
C LYS A 265 -11.97 -12.52 -5.73
N ALA A 266 -11.94 -13.78 -5.30
CA ALA A 266 -12.43 -14.15 -3.96
C ALA A 266 -11.57 -13.51 -2.84
N ILE A 267 -10.27 -13.40 -3.03
CA ILE A 267 -9.39 -12.69 -2.07
C ILE A 267 -9.69 -11.19 -2.06
N MET A 268 -9.88 -10.57 -3.22
CA MET A 268 -10.24 -9.16 -3.32
C MET A 268 -11.59 -8.87 -2.65
N ASP A 269 -12.61 -9.69 -2.91
CA ASP A 269 -13.91 -9.57 -2.27
C ASP A 269 -13.82 -9.70 -0.74
N LYS A 270 -12.96 -10.58 -0.26
CA LYS A 270 -12.69 -10.75 1.17
C LYS A 270 -11.96 -9.52 1.75
N ALA A 271 -10.96 -9.01 1.04
CA ALA A 271 -10.23 -7.80 1.44
C ALA A 271 -11.15 -6.58 1.55
N LYS A 272 -12.08 -6.42 0.60
CA LYS A 272 -13.06 -5.32 0.61
C LYS A 272 -14.11 -5.44 1.71
N LYS A 273 -14.54 -6.67 2.03
CA LYS A 273 -15.59 -6.93 3.05
C LYS A 273 -15.07 -6.91 4.47
N GLY A 274 -13.78 -7.09 4.66
CA GLY A 274 -13.17 -7.19 5.99
C GLY A 274 -12.71 -5.84 6.54
N SER A 275 -12.74 -5.69 7.87
CA SER A 275 -12.20 -4.50 8.57
C SER A 275 -10.70 -4.66 8.82
N TYR A 276 -9.91 -4.79 7.75
CA TYR A 276 -8.49 -5.11 7.90
C TYR A 276 -7.60 -3.91 8.23
N GLY A 277 -8.00 -2.69 7.90
CA GLY A 277 -7.16 -1.51 8.05
C GLY A 277 -5.82 -1.61 7.33
N ARG A 278 -4.86 -0.74 7.69
CA ARG A 278 -3.55 -0.65 7.01
C ARG A 278 -2.54 -1.75 7.39
N TYR A 279 -2.77 -2.51 8.46
CA TYR A 279 -1.81 -3.49 8.98
C TYR A 279 -1.91 -4.85 8.29
N THR A 280 -2.01 -4.85 6.97
CA THR A 280 -2.02 -6.06 6.12
C THR A 280 -0.71 -6.20 5.36
N ALA A 281 -0.40 -7.42 4.92
CA ALA A 281 0.83 -7.73 4.16
C ALA A 281 0.90 -6.92 2.86
N VAL A 282 -0.25 -6.73 2.22
CA VAL A 282 -0.46 -5.82 1.11
C VAL A 282 -1.58 -4.86 1.51
N ASN A 283 -1.23 -3.63 1.83
CA ASN A 283 -2.17 -2.61 2.25
C ASN A 283 -2.85 -1.96 1.04
N LEU A 284 -4.17 -1.93 1.04
CA LEU A 284 -5.02 -1.37 -0.02
C LEU A 284 -5.67 -0.03 0.36
N CYS A 285 -5.41 0.47 1.57
CA CYS A 285 -6.02 1.72 2.05
C CYS A 285 -5.51 2.96 1.29
N ASN A 286 -4.32 2.91 0.71
CA ASN A 286 -3.72 4.01 -0.02
C ASN A 286 -4.46 4.25 -1.35
N TYR A 287 -4.76 5.52 -1.64
CA TYR A 287 -5.51 5.88 -2.86
C TYR A 287 -4.67 5.66 -4.13
N HIS A 288 -3.45 6.17 -4.17
CA HIS A 288 -2.59 6.16 -5.37
C HIS A 288 -1.68 4.94 -5.48
N THR A 289 -1.45 4.22 -4.39
CA THR A 289 -0.47 3.12 -4.34
C THR A 289 -1.04 1.84 -3.76
N VAL A 290 -0.36 0.73 -4.08
CA VAL A 290 -0.44 -0.53 -3.33
C VAL A 290 0.83 -0.62 -2.49
N GLU A 291 0.71 -0.90 -1.20
CA GLU A 291 1.84 -0.94 -0.27
C GLU A 291 2.11 -2.36 0.20
N PHE A 292 3.33 -2.81 0.03
CA PHE A 292 3.83 -4.09 0.54
C PHE A 292 4.51 -3.88 1.89
N ARG A 293 3.90 -4.34 2.98
CA ARG A 293 4.35 -4.13 4.37
C ARG A 293 5.01 -5.35 5.01
N LEU A 294 5.13 -6.45 4.29
CA LEU A 294 5.58 -7.73 4.87
C LEU A 294 7.09 -7.78 5.18
N PHE A 295 7.90 -6.84 4.73
CA PHE A 295 9.34 -6.95 4.84
C PHE A 295 9.86 -6.37 6.15
N ARG A 296 10.87 -7.03 6.73
CA ARG A 296 11.63 -6.51 7.85
C ARG A 296 12.61 -5.44 7.38
N GLY A 297 12.79 -4.40 8.17
CA GLY A 297 13.72 -3.33 7.87
C GLY A 297 15.15 -3.82 7.62
N THR A 298 15.94 -3.02 6.89
CA THR A 298 17.31 -3.39 6.52
C THR A 298 18.18 -2.15 6.29
N LEU A 299 19.43 -2.22 6.72
CA LEU A 299 20.51 -1.29 6.36
C LEU A 299 21.56 -2.00 5.48
N LYS A 300 21.09 -2.87 4.57
CA LYS A 300 21.92 -3.55 3.58
C LYS A 300 21.37 -3.26 2.20
N PHE A 301 22.15 -2.57 1.38
CA PHE A 301 21.81 -2.17 0.01
C PHE A 301 21.26 -3.35 -0.83
N ASN A 302 22.03 -4.46 -0.94
CA ASN A 302 21.58 -5.60 -1.73
C ASN A 302 20.26 -6.22 -1.23
N THR A 303 19.95 -6.10 0.06
CA THR A 303 18.67 -6.60 0.59
C THR A 303 17.52 -5.68 0.21
N LEU A 304 17.73 -4.36 0.23
CA LEU A 304 16.74 -3.38 -0.24
C LEU A 304 16.45 -3.58 -1.73
N ILE A 305 17.49 -3.64 -2.55
CA ILE A 305 17.34 -3.82 -4.00
C ILE A 305 16.65 -5.15 -4.32
N ALA A 306 17.08 -6.26 -3.69
CA ALA A 306 16.40 -7.55 -3.87
C ALA A 306 14.92 -7.51 -3.45
N THR A 307 14.56 -6.69 -2.46
CA THR A 307 13.16 -6.51 -2.04
C THR A 307 12.36 -5.74 -3.09
N LEU A 308 12.91 -4.66 -3.63
CA LEU A 308 12.30 -3.90 -4.72
C LEU A 308 12.12 -4.74 -5.98
N GLN A 309 13.15 -5.52 -6.35
CA GLN A 309 13.11 -6.44 -7.47
C GLN A 309 12.02 -7.52 -7.28
N LEU A 310 11.90 -8.11 -6.08
CA LEU A 310 10.82 -9.07 -5.80
C LEU A 310 9.44 -8.44 -5.97
N VAL A 311 9.21 -7.24 -5.43
CA VAL A 311 7.93 -6.54 -5.59
C VAL A 311 7.66 -6.24 -7.07
N ASN A 312 8.69 -5.84 -7.84
CA ASN A 312 8.57 -5.63 -9.28
C ASN A 312 8.15 -6.93 -10.00
N GLU A 313 8.79 -8.06 -9.70
CA GLU A 313 8.47 -9.35 -10.32
C GLU A 313 7.06 -9.84 -9.94
N ILE A 314 6.62 -9.65 -8.70
CA ILE A 314 5.23 -9.92 -8.30
C ILE A 314 4.25 -9.08 -9.15
N CYS A 315 4.54 -7.79 -9.34
CA CYS A 315 3.72 -6.93 -10.20
C CYS A 315 3.77 -7.38 -11.67
N ASN A 316 4.94 -7.81 -12.18
CA ASN A 316 5.10 -8.28 -13.56
C ASN A 316 4.23 -9.52 -13.83
N VAL A 317 4.28 -10.54 -12.97
CA VAL A 317 3.44 -11.74 -13.14
C VAL A 317 1.97 -11.43 -12.97
N ALA A 318 1.60 -10.53 -12.06
CA ALA A 318 0.21 -10.12 -11.85
C ALA A 318 -0.37 -9.37 -13.05
N VAL A 319 0.43 -8.58 -13.77
CA VAL A 319 0.02 -7.88 -15.00
C VAL A 319 -0.03 -8.84 -16.19
N SER A 320 0.97 -9.72 -16.33
CA SER A 320 1.16 -10.51 -17.56
C SER A 320 0.38 -11.83 -17.59
N LEU A 321 0.08 -12.44 -16.43
CA LEU A 321 -0.58 -13.73 -16.35
C LEU A 321 -2.09 -13.58 -16.17
N SER A 322 -2.85 -14.50 -16.79
CA SER A 322 -4.26 -14.70 -16.48
C SER A 322 -4.42 -15.35 -15.10
N ASP A 323 -5.63 -15.27 -14.54
CA ASP A 323 -5.97 -15.92 -13.27
C ASP A 323 -5.65 -17.42 -13.26
N ASP A 324 -5.99 -18.12 -14.37
CA ASP A 324 -5.73 -19.57 -14.53
C ASP A 324 -4.23 -19.90 -14.58
N GLN A 325 -3.43 -19.04 -15.19
CA GLN A 325 -1.97 -19.18 -15.23
C GLN A 325 -1.36 -18.92 -13.87
N LEU A 326 -1.79 -17.85 -13.20
CA LEU A 326 -1.32 -17.48 -11.88
C LEU A 326 -1.65 -18.55 -10.82
N GLN A 327 -2.84 -19.18 -10.90
CA GLN A 327 -3.24 -20.26 -10.01
C GLN A 327 -2.34 -21.50 -10.13
N LYS A 328 -1.74 -21.72 -11.29
CA LYS A 328 -0.85 -22.84 -11.57
C LYS A 328 0.62 -22.54 -11.35
N LEU A 329 0.95 -21.25 -11.21
CA LEU A 329 2.33 -20.80 -11.07
C LEU A 329 2.90 -21.31 -9.74
N SER A 330 3.86 -22.21 -9.81
CA SER A 330 4.63 -22.64 -8.65
C SER A 330 5.72 -21.62 -8.29
N TRP A 331 6.18 -21.64 -7.04
CA TRP A 331 7.31 -20.81 -6.63
C TRP A 331 8.56 -21.08 -7.45
N SER A 332 8.83 -22.34 -7.78
CA SER A 332 9.98 -22.75 -8.59
C SER A 332 9.94 -22.15 -10.00
N GLU A 333 8.77 -22.17 -10.64
CA GLU A 333 8.58 -21.54 -11.95
C GLU A 333 8.75 -20.03 -11.86
N PHE A 334 8.14 -19.39 -10.87
CA PHE A 334 8.30 -17.96 -10.64
C PHE A 334 9.77 -17.55 -10.49
N VAL A 335 10.56 -18.25 -9.67
CA VAL A 335 11.96 -17.86 -9.44
C VAL A 335 12.87 -18.25 -10.59
N SER A 336 12.50 -19.22 -11.45
CA SER A 336 13.31 -19.65 -12.60
C SER A 336 13.39 -18.58 -13.70
N ASP A 337 12.38 -17.70 -13.76
CA ASP A 337 12.28 -16.66 -14.79
C ASP A 337 12.92 -15.33 -14.36
N ILE A 338 13.39 -15.25 -13.10
CA ILE A 338 14.05 -14.06 -12.57
C ILE A 338 15.49 -13.99 -13.12
N ASP A 339 15.87 -12.84 -13.66
CA ASP A 339 17.21 -12.53 -14.15
C ASP A 339 17.96 -11.45 -13.31
N GLU A 340 17.27 -10.87 -12.30
CA GLU A 340 17.81 -9.84 -11.42
C GLU A 340 18.85 -10.40 -10.42
N THR A 341 20.08 -9.94 -10.55
CA THR A 341 21.25 -10.51 -9.84
C THR A 341 21.12 -10.45 -8.31
N GLU A 342 20.72 -9.30 -7.75
CA GLU A 342 20.62 -9.11 -6.30
C GLU A 342 19.50 -9.98 -5.72
N LEU A 343 18.39 -10.11 -6.45
CA LEU A 343 17.26 -10.96 -6.05
C LEU A 343 17.66 -12.44 -6.08
N ILE A 344 18.30 -12.90 -7.14
CA ILE A 344 18.80 -14.28 -7.25
C ILE A 344 19.76 -14.62 -6.11
N GLN A 345 20.72 -13.73 -5.83
CA GLN A 345 21.66 -13.92 -4.72
C GLN A 345 20.96 -13.99 -3.36
N TYR A 346 19.98 -13.11 -3.16
CA TYR A 346 19.20 -13.11 -1.94
C TYR A 346 18.36 -14.37 -1.77
N LEU A 347 17.66 -14.80 -2.83
CA LEU A 347 16.88 -16.05 -2.87
C LEU A 347 17.74 -17.28 -2.60
N LYS A 348 18.93 -17.37 -3.22
CA LYS A 348 19.91 -18.45 -2.94
C LYS A 348 20.34 -18.44 -1.48
N GLY A 349 20.68 -17.27 -0.94
CA GLY A 349 21.04 -17.10 0.48
C GLY A 349 19.93 -17.51 1.45
N LYS A 350 18.67 -17.39 1.05
CA LYS A 350 17.48 -17.79 1.83
C LYS A 350 17.04 -19.23 1.56
N LYS A 351 17.69 -19.96 0.65
CA LYS A 351 17.24 -21.28 0.18
C LYS A 351 15.80 -21.24 -0.36
N LEU A 352 15.52 -20.23 -1.15
CA LEU A 352 14.25 -19.99 -1.85
C LEU A 352 14.41 -20.11 -3.37
N TYR A 353 15.63 -20.13 -3.89
CA TYR A 353 15.96 -20.41 -5.28
C TYR A 353 16.11 -21.92 -5.44
N ILE A 354 15.12 -22.58 -6.03
CA ILE A 354 15.01 -24.04 -6.00
C ILE A 354 15.44 -24.69 -7.32
N ASN A 355 15.62 -23.92 -8.41
CA ASN A 355 15.99 -24.48 -9.71
C ASN A 355 17.23 -23.79 -10.30
N GLU A 356 18.38 -24.44 -10.15
CA GLU A 356 19.35 -24.39 -11.22
C GLU A 356 18.82 -25.32 -12.33
N LYS A 357 18.67 -24.80 -13.56
CA LYS A 357 18.43 -25.67 -14.74
C LYS A 357 19.52 -26.70 -14.73
N ILE A 358 19.19 -27.99 -14.53
CA ILE A 358 20.12 -29.09 -14.71
C ILE A 358 20.36 -29.07 -16.21
N THR A 359 21.53 -28.58 -16.62
CA THR A 359 22.02 -28.78 -17.97
C THR A 359 22.42 -30.26 -18.06
N THR A 360 21.65 -31.02 -18.84
CA THR A 360 21.84 -32.44 -19.11
C THR A 360 23.19 -32.78 -19.78
N GLU A 361 24.11 -31.85 -19.86
CA GLU A 361 25.48 -32.03 -20.39
C GLU A 361 26.48 -32.57 -19.35
N GLU A 362 26.12 -32.65 -18.06
CA GLU A 362 27.02 -33.22 -17.01
C GLU A 362 26.76 -34.68 -16.70
N GLU A 363 25.89 -35.39 -17.39
CA GLU A 363 25.62 -36.82 -17.21
C GLU A 363 26.14 -37.71 -18.36
N MET A 364 27.17 -37.30 -19.11
CA MET A 364 27.86 -38.23 -20.06
C MET A 364 29.33 -38.38 -19.77
#